data_6d75d36264ce114f8ff8b5b256375d92
#
_entry.id   6d75d36264ce114f8ff8b5b256375d92
#
_cell.length_a   1.000
_cell.length_b   1.000
_cell.length_c   1.000
_cell.angle_alpha   90.00
_cell.angle_beta   90.00
_cell.angle_gamma   90.00
#
_symmetry.space_group_name_H-M   'P 1'
#
loop_
_entity.id
_entity.type
_entity.pdbx_description
1 polymer ?
#
loop_
_entity_poly.entity_id
_entity_poly.type
_entity_poly.pdbx_seq_one_letter_code
_entity_poly.pdbx_strand_id
1 'polypeptide(L)'
;MWIILLFLNWWNTKKNWHMNAIVRKLKLYRISTVLNYCRNSWDNSAFVIKQCPSKSRFSVFVDLLYWYIFYGNDFNDYCTFTFWNKSIAERKAYISLRRNDVLRYTFSTPEVYELFLDKAKFNQRFRKYINRGWLTTVNKSWDEIVKFIIQYRDVIAKPLKDYGGHGVFRICTSSDNYKYVLDILEQRLLLENNL
;
A
#
# COMPACT_ATOMS: atom_id res chain seq x y z
N MET A 1 19.41 -12.53 -20.33
CA MET A 1 19.22 -13.77 -19.55
C MET A 1 20.28 -13.97 -18.45
N TRP A 2 21.52 -13.56 -18.62
CA TRP A 2 22.63 -13.74 -17.64
C TRP A 2 22.63 -12.81 -16.41
N ILE A 3 22.06 -11.62 -16.48
CA ILE A 3 22.03 -10.64 -15.37
C ILE A 3 21.09 -11.10 -14.23
N ILE A 4 20.04 -11.85 -14.53
CA ILE A 4 19.11 -12.39 -13.55
C ILE A 4 19.73 -13.56 -12.75
N LEU A 5 20.62 -14.33 -13.35
CA LEU A 5 21.29 -15.47 -12.71
C LEU A 5 22.40 -15.06 -11.72
N LEU A 6 23.08 -13.94 -11.93
CA LEU A 6 24.12 -13.44 -11.02
C LEU A 6 23.55 -12.97 -9.69
N PHE A 7 22.34 -12.42 -9.67
CA PHE A 7 21.64 -12.04 -8.43
C PHE A 7 21.19 -13.24 -7.60
N LEU A 8 20.90 -14.36 -8.25
CA LEU A 8 20.46 -15.60 -7.59
C LEU A 8 21.61 -16.37 -6.94
N ASN A 9 22.84 -16.28 -7.45
CA ASN A 9 24.00 -17.00 -6.90
C ASN A 9 24.56 -16.34 -5.62
N TRP A 10 24.53 -15.03 -5.49
CA TRP A 10 24.98 -14.33 -4.27
C TRP A 10 24.06 -14.60 -3.07
N TRP A 11 22.78 -14.95 -3.33
CA TRP A 11 21.75 -15.14 -2.31
C TRP A 11 21.66 -16.59 -1.80
N ASN A 12 22.23 -17.54 -2.48
CA ASN A 12 22.07 -18.99 -2.18
C ASN A 12 22.95 -19.50 -1.02
N THR A 13 23.78 -18.67 -0.41
CA THR A 13 24.76 -19.10 0.60
C THR A 13 24.29 -19.02 2.05
N LYS A 14 23.08 -18.56 2.35
CA LYS A 14 22.52 -18.58 3.70
C LYS A 14 21.18 -19.31 3.76
N LYS A 15 21.20 -20.52 4.29
CA LYS A 15 20.03 -21.33 4.65
C LYS A 15 19.14 -20.60 5.67
N ASN A 16 17.98 -20.09 5.24
CA ASN A 16 16.89 -19.75 6.14
C ASN A 16 15.54 -19.96 5.44
N TRP A 17 14.63 -20.66 6.07
CA TRP A 17 13.29 -21.01 5.58
C TRP A 17 12.46 -19.79 5.12
N HIS A 18 12.64 -18.63 5.76
CA HIS A 18 11.98 -17.39 5.37
C HIS A 18 12.42 -16.86 4.01
N MET A 19 13.66 -17.10 3.59
CA MET A 19 14.17 -16.69 2.28
C MET A 19 13.51 -17.42 1.12
N ASN A 20 13.12 -18.69 1.30
CA ASN A 20 12.44 -19.45 0.25
C ASN A 20 11.06 -18.87 -0.09
N ALA A 21 10.32 -18.31 0.88
CA ALA A 21 9.05 -17.64 0.62
C ALA A 21 9.25 -16.30 -0.11
N ILE A 22 10.28 -15.54 0.26
CA ILE A 22 10.64 -14.28 -0.40
C ILE A 22 11.10 -14.55 -1.85
N VAL A 23 11.97 -15.54 -2.04
CA VAL A 23 12.46 -15.93 -3.38
C VAL A 23 11.33 -16.49 -4.25
N ARG A 24 10.37 -17.24 -3.69
CA ARG A 24 9.17 -17.70 -4.43
C ARG A 24 8.28 -16.51 -4.85
N LYS A 25 8.08 -15.50 -4.01
CA LYS A 25 7.35 -14.25 -4.40
C LYS A 25 8.12 -13.42 -5.40
N LEU A 26 9.44 -13.33 -5.29
CA LEU A 26 10.30 -12.62 -6.25
C LEU A 26 10.37 -13.36 -7.61
N LYS A 27 10.33 -14.70 -7.64
CA LYS A 27 10.21 -15.48 -8.89
C LYS A 27 8.89 -15.30 -9.61
N LEU A 28 7.85 -14.82 -8.92
CA LEU A 28 6.55 -14.48 -9.51
C LEU A 28 6.52 -13.11 -10.18
N TYR A 29 7.63 -12.38 -10.22
CA TYR A 29 7.77 -11.27 -11.16
C TYR A 29 7.86 -11.86 -12.58
N ARG A 30 6.69 -12.20 -13.08
CA ARG A 30 6.53 -12.71 -14.46
C ARG A 30 7.12 -11.66 -15.40
N ILE A 31 7.77 -12.12 -16.46
CA ILE A 31 8.22 -11.29 -17.58
C ILE A 31 7.13 -10.29 -18.00
N SER A 32 5.85 -10.70 -17.94
CA SER A 32 4.68 -9.85 -18.14
C SER A 32 4.62 -8.60 -17.23
N THR A 33 5.02 -8.70 -15.97
CA THR A 33 5.02 -7.55 -15.05
C THR A 33 6.09 -6.52 -15.43
N VAL A 34 7.27 -7.01 -15.82
CA VAL A 34 8.36 -6.14 -16.29
C VAL A 34 7.98 -5.48 -17.62
N LEU A 35 7.41 -6.22 -18.56
CA LEU A 35 6.94 -5.69 -19.84
C LEU A 35 5.83 -4.65 -19.66
N ASN A 36 4.87 -4.91 -18.77
CA ASN A 36 3.83 -3.94 -18.44
C ASN A 36 4.42 -2.69 -17.78
N TYR A 37 5.41 -2.84 -16.89
CA TYR A 37 6.09 -1.70 -16.32
C TYR A 37 6.87 -0.91 -17.38
N CYS A 38 7.54 -1.56 -18.31
CA CYS A 38 8.23 -0.91 -19.43
C CYS A 38 7.25 -0.09 -20.28
N ARG A 39 6.11 -0.67 -20.64
CA ARG A 39 5.07 0.03 -21.40
C ARG A 39 4.56 1.26 -20.66
N ASN A 40 4.18 1.10 -19.40
CA ASN A 40 3.67 2.19 -18.57
C ASN A 40 4.74 3.25 -18.28
N SER A 41 6.02 2.87 -18.20
CA SER A 41 7.12 3.81 -17.94
C SER A 41 7.31 4.82 -19.06
N TRP A 42 6.97 4.45 -20.30
CA TRP A 42 6.98 5.42 -21.40
C TRP A 42 5.92 6.50 -21.21
N ASP A 43 4.71 6.13 -20.79
CA ASP A 43 3.63 7.10 -20.53
C ASP A 43 3.93 7.90 -19.25
N ASN A 44 4.43 7.25 -18.21
CA ASN A 44 4.87 7.86 -16.96
C ASN A 44 6.01 8.88 -17.17
N SER A 45 6.91 8.64 -18.12
CA SER A 45 7.96 9.60 -18.45
C SER A 45 7.41 10.93 -18.97
N ALA A 46 6.28 10.91 -19.68
CA ALA A 46 5.62 12.13 -20.13
C ALA A 46 5.06 12.97 -18.98
N PHE A 47 4.61 12.32 -17.88
CA PHE A 47 4.21 13.03 -16.68
C PHE A 47 5.39 13.70 -15.99
N VAL A 48 6.52 13.00 -15.85
CA VAL A 48 7.73 13.54 -15.20
C VAL A 48 8.31 14.73 -15.97
N ILE A 49 8.30 14.69 -17.30
CA ILE A 49 8.80 15.81 -18.13
C ILE A 49 8.03 17.10 -17.90
N LYS A 50 6.73 17.03 -17.60
CA LYS A 50 5.95 18.23 -17.23
C LYS A 50 6.46 18.86 -15.93
N GLN A 51 7.05 18.09 -15.03
CA GLN A 51 7.62 18.56 -13.76
C GLN A 51 9.09 18.96 -13.90
N CYS A 52 9.81 18.42 -14.88
CA CYS A 52 11.22 18.66 -15.12
C CYS A 52 11.50 18.80 -16.64
N PRO A 53 11.17 19.94 -17.27
CA PRO A 53 11.32 20.15 -18.71
C PRO A 53 12.76 20.11 -19.23
N SER A 54 13.74 20.23 -18.32
CA SER A 54 15.19 20.21 -18.69
C SER A 54 15.69 18.83 -19.09
N LYS A 55 14.94 17.76 -18.84
CA LYS A 55 15.31 16.39 -19.19
C LYS A 55 14.59 15.89 -20.43
N SER A 56 15.23 15.04 -21.21
CA SER A 56 14.55 14.39 -22.33
C SER A 56 13.64 13.24 -21.83
N ARG A 57 12.52 13.03 -22.53
CA ARG A 57 11.57 11.94 -22.21
C ARG A 57 12.26 10.58 -22.21
N PHE A 58 13.15 10.33 -23.17
CA PHE A 58 13.89 9.09 -23.25
C PHE A 58 14.83 8.88 -22.05
N SER A 59 15.52 9.94 -21.62
CA SER A 59 16.38 9.88 -20.43
C SER A 59 15.58 9.53 -19.16
N VAL A 60 14.41 10.13 -18.98
CA VAL A 60 13.51 9.82 -17.84
C VAL A 60 12.99 8.39 -17.94
N PHE A 61 12.61 7.94 -19.12
CA PHE A 61 12.17 6.55 -19.35
C PHE A 61 13.26 5.53 -18.94
N VAL A 62 14.49 5.72 -19.39
CA VAL A 62 15.62 4.84 -19.04
C VAL A 62 15.91 4.90 -17.54
N ASP A 63 15.85 6.09 -16.93
CA ASP A 63 16.06 6.28 -15.49
C ASP A 63 14.98 5.56 -14.66
N LEU A 64 13.70 5.65 -15.04
CA LEU A 64 12.61 4.92 -14.42
C LEU A 64 12.84 3.40 -14.46
N LEU A 65 13.21 2.86 -15.63
CA LEU A 65 13.51 1.44 -15.78
C LEU A 65 14.71 1.00 -14.93
N TYR A 66 15.77 1.79 -14.92
CA TYR A 66 16.95 1.51 -14.13
C TYR A 66 16.63 1.40 -12.64
N TRP A 67 15.93 2.38 -12.08
CA TRP A 67 15.58 2.39 -10.67
C TRP A 67 14.58 1.29 -10.30
N TYR A 68 13.67 0.95 -11.19
CA TYR A 68 12.75 -0.17 -10.98
C TYR A 68 13.46 -1.52 -10.98
N ILE A 69 14.29 -1.78 -11.98
CA ILE A 69 14.94 -3.09 -12.15
C ILE A 69 15.98 -3.33 -11.05
N PHE A 70 16.86 -2.37 -10.81
CA PHE A 70 18.02 -2.55 -9.93
C PHE A 70 17.72 -2.23 -8.46
N TYR A 71 16.84 -1.29 -8.18
CA TYR A 71 16.57 -0.83 -6.81
C TYR A 71 15.14 -1.11 -6.34
N GLY A 72 14.24 -1.47 -7.23
CA GLY A 72 12.86 -1.78 -6.90
C GLY A 72 11.99 -0.56 -6.60
N ASN A 73 12.44 0.63 -7.02
CA ASN A 73 11.64 1.85 -6.94
C ASN A 73 10.66 1.88 -8.11
N ASP A 74 9.39 2.03 -7.82
CA ASP A 74 8.37 2.18 -8.83
C ASP A 74 8.18 3.66 -9.25
N PHE A 75 7.18 3.91 -10.10
CA PHE A 75 6.85 5.26 -10.55
C PHE A 75 6.39 6.17 -9.40
N ASN A 76 5.66 5.62 -8.42
CA ASN A 76 5.19 6.40 -7.27
C ASN A 76 6.37 6.82 -6.38
N ASP A 77 7.31 5.89 -6.11
CA ASP A 77 8.55 6.20 -5.40
C ASP A 77 9.34 7.32 -6.14
N TYR A 78 9.47 7.17 -7.47
CA TYR A 78 10.20 8.10 -8.31
C TYR A 78 9.62 9.52 -8.24
N CYS A 79 8.29 9.64 -8.27
CA CYS A 79 7.58 10.92 -8.15
C CYS A 79 7.58 11.47 -6.74
N THR A 80 7.23 10.65 -5.74
CA THR A 80 7.13 11.06 -4.34
C THR A 80 8.45 11.62 -3.82
N PHE A 81 9.55 10.97 -4.19
CA PHE A 81 10.87 11.39 -3.77
C PHE A 81 11.57 12.34 -4.76
N THR A 82 10.88 12.74 -5.83
CA THR A 82 11.41 13.67 -6.85
C THR A 82 12.78 13.25 -7.38
N PHE A 83 12.93 11.98 -7.78
CA PHE A 83 14.23 11.39 -8.15
C PHE A 83 14.95 12.14 -9.26
N TRP A 84 14.23 12.80 -10.16
CA TRP A 84 14.82 13.63 -11.22
C TRP A 84 15.71 14.77 -10.71
N ASN A 85 15.52 15.22 -9.45
CA ASN A 85 16.29 16.30 -8.82
C ASN A 85 17.35 15.80 -7.84
N LYS A 86 17.57 14.49 -7.73
CA LYS A 86 18.46 13.90 -6.73
C LYS A 86 19.66 13.21 -7.38
N SER A 87 20.79 13.29 -6.72
CA SER A 87 21.98 12.51 -7.01
C SER A 87 21.75 11.00 -6.81
N ILE A 88 22.57 10.17 -7.39
CA ILE A 88 22.52 8.71 -7.22
C ILE A 88 22.68 8.32 -5.74
N ALA A 89 23.54 9.01 -4.99
CA ALA A 89 23.75 8.74 -3.57
C ALA A 89 22.50 9.01 -2.74
N GLU A 90 21.84 10.15 -2.96
CA GLU A 90 20.57 10.49 -2.29
C GLU A 90 19.48 9.49 -2.64
N ARG A 91 19.31 9.12 -3.91
CA ARG A 91 18.29 8.14 -4.33
C ARG A 91 18.50 6.77 -3.68
N LYS A 92 19.76 6.34 -3.49
CA LYS A 92 20.10 5.07 -2.81
C LYS A 92 19.74 5.05 -1.32
N ALA A 93 19.62 6.21 -0.68
CA ALA A 93 19.23 6.34 0.72
C ALA A 93 17.73 6.04 0.95
N TYR A 94 16.90 6.12 -0.08
CA TYR A 94 15.46 5.82 0.05
C TYR A 94 15.20 4.30 0.05
N ILE A 95 14.25 3.90 0.87
CA ILE A 95 13.75 2.53 0.92
C ILE A 95 12.61 2.41 -0.09
N SER A 96 12.84 1.66 -1.17
CA SER A 96 11.79 1.35 -2.14
C SER A 96 10.73 0.41 -1.55
N LEU A 97 9.55 0.37 -2.15
CA LEU A 97 8.49 -0.57 -1.76
C LEU A 97 9.00 -2.02 -1.70
N ARG A 98 9.79 -2.45 -2.69
CA ARG A 98 10.40 -3.79 -2.72
C ARG A 98 11.37 -4.04 -1.56
N ARG A 99 12.19 -3.06 -1.19
CA ARG A 99 13.08 -3.16 -0.04
C ARG A 99 12.32 -3.17 1.27
N ASN A 100 11.28 -2.36 1.37
CA ASN A 100 10.38 -2.34 2.52
C ASN A 100 9.70 -3.71 2.72
N ASP A 101 9.26 -4.35 1.64
CA ASP A 101 8.72 -5.71 1.70
C ASP A 101 9.75 -6.72 2.24
N VAL A 102 10.99 -6.65 1.77
CA VAL A 102 12.06 -7.51 2.28
C VAL A 102 12.30 -7.29 3.77
N LEU A 103 12.39 -6.03 4.22
CA LEU A 103 12.55 -5.69 5.64
C LEU A 103 11.38 -6.24 6.47
N ARG A 104 10.16 -6.02 6.00
CA ARG A 104 8.96 -6.51 6.66
C ARG A 104 8.97 -8.03 6.83
N TYR A 105 9.31 -8.80 5.80
CA TYR A 105 9.40 -10.27 5.89
C TYR A 105 10.60 -10.76 6.70
N THR A 106 11.64 -9.96 6.84
CA THR A 106 12.84 -10.31 7.62
C THR A 106 12.62 -10.08 9.11
N PHE A 107 11.96 -9.00 9.48
CA PHE A 107 11.82 -8.55 10.87
C PHE A 107 10.44 -8.79 11.47
N SER A 108 9.46 -9.26 10.68
CA SER A 108 8.09 -9.49 11.15
C SER A 108 7.67 -10.93 10.90
N THR A 109 7.01 -11.55 11.89
CA THR A 109 6.35 -12.84 11.69
C THR A 109 5.01 -12.67 10.96
N PRO A 110 4.45 -13.73 10.33
CA PRO A 110 3.14 -13.67 9.70
C PRO A 110 2.04 -13.19 10.65
N GLU A 111 2.07 -13.60 11.91
CA GLU A 111 1.09 -13.24 12.93
C GLU A 111 1.16 -11.75 13.26
N VAL A 112 2.37 -11.20 13.40
CA VAL A 112 2.60 -9.77 13.61
C VAL A 112 2.14 -8.97 12.39
N TYR A 113 2.44 -9.45 11.19
CA TYR A 113 1.98 -8.82 9.97
C TYR A 113 0.44 -8.75 9.87
N GLU A 114 -0.25 -9.87 10.13
CA GLU A 114 -1.72 -9.92 10.15
C GLU A 114 -2.32 -9.01 11.22
N LEU A 115 -1.67 -8.88 12.38
CA LEU A 115 -2.09 -7.95 13.42
C LEU A 115 -2.08 -6.49 12.96
N PHE A 116 -1.03 -6.09 12.22
CA PHE A 116 -0.92 -4.72 11.69
C PHE A 116 -1.77 -4.48 10.45
N LEU A 117 -2.08 -5.52 9.68
CA LEU A 117 -2.91 -5.42 8.49
C LEU A 117 -4.40 -5.24 8.85
N ASP A 118 -4.88 -5.93 9.89
CA ASP A 118 -6.26 -5.90 10.33
C ASP A 118 -6.47 -4.83 11.43
N LYS A 119 -7.18 -3.77 11.07
CA LYS A 119 -7.41 -2.62 11.97
C LYS A 119 -8.19 -2.96 13.24
N ALA A 120 -9.10 -3.97 13.18
CA ALA A 120 -9.84 -4.40 14.36
C ALA A 120 -8.93 -5.17 15.33
N LYS A 121 -8.12 -6.11 14.83
CA LYS A 121 -7.12 -6.83 15.63
C LYS A 121 -6.11 -5.87 16.24
N PHE A 122 -5.62 -4.89 15.47
CA PHE A 122 -4.74 -3.85 15.95
C PHE A 122 -5.36 -3.05 17.09
N ASN A 123 -6.58 -2.53 16.89
CA ASN A 123 -7.28 -1.74 17.91
C ASN A 123 -7.54 -2.55 19.18
N GLN A 124 -7.89 -3.82 19.05
CA GLN A 124 -8.09 -4.72 20.19
C GLN A 124 -6.79 -4.95 20.95
N ARG A 125 -5.70 -5.25 20.26
CA ARG A 125 -4.39 -5.52 20.87
C ARG A 125 -3.83 -4.31 21.60
N PHE A 126 -3.98 -3.12 21.02
CA PHE A 126 -3.45 -1.87 21.53
C PHE A 126 -4.49 -0.99 22.23
N ARG A 127 -5.62 -1.57 22.67
CA ARG A 127 -6.75 -0.85 23.25
C ARG A 127 -6.36 0.16 24.33
N LYS A 128 -5.42 -0.18 25.19
CA LYS A 128 -4.97 0.70 26.27
C LYS A 128 -4.23 1.98 25.81
N TYR A 129 -3.81 2.01 24.55
CA TYR A 129 -3.12 3.17 23.97
C TYR A 129 -4.01 3.96 23.01
N ILE A 130 -5.24 3.50 22.77
CA ILE A 130 -6.17 4.12 21.83
C ILE A 130 -7.19 4.92 22.61
N ASN A 131 -7.04 6.25 22.61
CA ASN A 131 -7.91 7.19 23.35
C ASN A 131 -9.12 7.64 22.51
N ARG A 132 -9.62 6.83 21.60
CA ARG A 132 -10.79 7.14 20.78
C ARG A 132 -11.79 5.99 20.79
N GLY A 133 -13.07 6.29 20.63
CA GLY A 133 -14.09 5.28 20.36
C GLY A 133 -13.83 4.60 19.03
N TRP A 134 -14.05 3.29 18.98
CA TRP A 134 -14.00 2.52 17.75
C TRP A 134 -14.98 1.34 17.82
N LEU A 135 -15.50 0.95 16.67
CA LEU A 135 -16.38 -0.18 16.49
C LEU A 135 -15.98 -0.97 15.24
N THR A 136 -16.02 -2.28 15.29
CA THR A 136 -16.02 -3.10 14.08
C THR A 136 -17.45 -3.46 13.72
N THR A 137 -17.79 -3.45 12.43
CA THR A 137 -19.13 -3.84 11.95
C THR A 137 -19.29 -5.36 11.88
N VAL A 138 -18.18 -6.11 11.95
CA VAL A 138 -18.22 -7.59 11.93
C VAL A 138 -18.97 -8.12 13.15
N ASN A 139 -19.98 -8.93 12.90
CA ASN A 139 -20.86 -9.52 13.92
C ASN A 139 -21.60 -8.49 14.81
N LYS A 140 -21.85 -7.29 14.27
CA LYS A 140 -22.66 -6.25 14.93
C LYS A 140 -24.00 -6.09 14.26
N SER A 141 -25.05 -5.87 15.07
CA SER A 141 -26.36 -5.51 14.56
C SER A 141 -26.34 -4.09 13.99
N TRP A 142 -27.25 -3.82 13.06
CA TRP A 142 -27.44 -2.45 12.54
C TRP A 142 -27.68 -1.44 13.65
N ASP A 143 -28.50 -1.79 14.66
CA ASP A 143 -28.80 -0.92 15.80
C ASP A 143 -27.56 -0.55 16.62
N GLU A 144 -26.59 -1.47 16.78
CA GLU A 144 -25.32 -1.17 17.47
C GLU A 144 -24.49 -0.19 16.68
N ILE A 145 -24.43 -0.34 15.35
CA ILE A 145 -23.71 0.56 14.45
C ILE A 145 -24.33 1.96 14.50
N VAL A 146 -25.66 2.03 14.40
CA VAL A 146 -26.42 3.30 14.47
C VAL A 146 -26.22 3.99 15.80
N LYS A 147 -26.32 3.28 16.93
CA LYS A 147 -26.05 3.84 18.25
C LYS A 147 -24.66 4.45 18.36
N PHE A 148 -23.66 3.77 17.83
CA PHE A 148 -22.28 4.29 17.81
C PHE A 148 -22.16 5.59 17.00
N ILE A 149 -22.79 5.63 15.82
CA ILE A 149 -22.77 6.82 14.95
C ILE A 149 -23.47 8.00 15.62
N ILE A 150 -24.62 7.77 16.26
CA ILE A 150 -25.36 8.80 17.01
C ILE A 150 -24.52 9.34 18.17
N GLN A 151 -23.88 8.44 18.91
CA GLN A 151 -23.07 8.81 20.07
C GLN A 151 -21.91 9.74 19.71
N TYR A 152 -21.20 9.44 18.62
CA TYR A 152 -20.00 10.17 18.24
C TYR A 152 -20.24 11.27 17.20
N ARG A 153 -21.36 11.22 16.48
CA ARG A 153 -21.81 12.21 15.46
C ARG A 153 -20.87 12.45 14.30
N ASP A 154 -19.56 12.32 14.51
CA ASP A 154 -18.51 12.48 13.50
C ASP A 154 -17.58 11.27 13.57
N VAL A 155 -17.75 10.36 12.63
CA VAL A 155 -17.03 9.09 12.59
C VAL A 155 -16.36 8.88 11.23
N ILE A 156 -15.26 8.15 11.23
CA ILE A 156 -14.57 7.75 9.99
C ILE A 156 -14.73 6.25 9.82
N ALA A 157 -15.39 5.85 8.74
CA ALA A 157 -15.47 4.46 8.32
C ALA A 157 -14.24 4.09 7.49
N LYS A 158 -13.71 2.88 7.75
CA LYS A 158 -12.52 2.36 7.07
C LYS A 158 -12.64 0.86 6.84
N PRO A 159 -12.24 0.33 5.68
CA PRO A 159 -12.09 -1.10 5.48
C PRO A 159 -11.11 -1.72 6.48
N LEU A 160 -11.36 -2.96 6.90
CA LEU A 160 -10.51 -3.64 7.90
C LEU A 160 -9.08 -3.85 7.40
N LYS A 161 -8.90 -4.28 6.15
CA LYS A 161 -7.60 -4.73 5.60
C LYS A 161 -7.08 -3.88 4.44
N ASP A 162 -7.65 -2.71 4.17
CA ASP A 162 -7.20 -1.87 3.07
C ASP A 162 -6.21 -0.78 3.53
N TYR A 163 -5.47 -0.18 2.59
CA TYR A 163 -4.46 0.84 2.84
C TYR A 163 -4.55 1.96 1.78
N GLY A 164 -3.76 3.03 1.96
CA GLY A 164 -3.72 4.14 1.00
C GLY A 164 -4.96 5.03 1.00
N GLY A 165 -5.85 4.89 1.98
CA GLY A 165 -7.09 5.68 2.06
C GLY A 165 -8.23 5.16 1.19
N HIS A 166 -8.06 4.03 0.50
CA HIS A 166 -9.13 3.42 -0.28
C HIS A 166 -10.29 3.03 0.61
N GLY A 167 -11.53 3.30 0.16
CA GLY A 167 -12.74 2.99 0.91
C GLY A 167 -12.91 3.76 2.23
N VAL A 168 -12.07 4.75 2.53
CA VAL A 168 -12.21 5.59 3.73
C VAL A 168 -13.19 6.71 3.45
N PHE A 169 -14.20 6.86 4.33
CA PHE A 169 -15.15 7.96 4.25
C PHE A 169 -15.55 8.48 5.62
N ARG A 170 -15.94 9.74 5.68
CA ARG A 170 -16.38 10.43 6.89
C ARG A 170 -17.90 10.47 6.93
N ILE A 171 -18.45 10.23 8.11
CA ILE A 171 -19.87 10.26 8.41
C ILE A 171 -20.07 11.35 9.44
N CYS A 172 -20.74 12.44 9.02
CA CYS A 172 -21.15 13.52 9.92
C CYS A 172 -22.68 13.48 10.02
N THR A 173 -23.19 13.24 11.23
CA THR A 173 -24.61 13.24 11.49
C THR A 173 -25.02 14.50 12.24
N SER A 174 -26.02 15.22 11.73
CA SER A 174 -26.78 16.26 12.42
C SER A 174 -28.21 15.78 12.64
N SER A 175 -28.97 16.46 13.46
CA SER A 175 -30.40 16.17 13.63
C SER A 175 -31.18 16.16 12.32
N ASP A 176 -30.76 16.96 11.35
CA ASP A 176 -31.50 17.19 10.12
C ASP A 176 -31.16 16.22 8.98
N ASN A 177 -29.96 15.60 8.98
CA ASN A 177 -29.50 14.70 7.93
C ASN A 177 -29.39 13.23 8.35
N TYR A 178 -29.76 12.92 9.57
CA TYR A 178 -29.55 11.63 10.21
C TYR A 178 -30.11 10.45 9.37
N LYS A 179 -31.37 10.53 8.95
CA LYS A 179 -32.02 9.47 8.20
C LYS A 179 -31.35 9.23 6.84
N TYR A 180 -31.04 10.29 6.13
CA TYR A 180 -30.34 10.24 4.85
C TYR A 180 -28.94 9.57 4.95
N VAL A 181 -28.20 9.88 6.02
CA VAL A 181 -26.89 9.30 6.26
C VAL A 181 -26.99 7.81 6.54
N LEU A 182 -27.99 7.37 7.28
CA LEU A 182 -28.22 5.95 7.55
C LEU A 182 -28.57 5.18 6.29
N ASP A 183 -29.44 5.70 5.43
CA ASP A 183 -29.82 5.07 4.17
C ASP A 183 -28.59 4.87 3.24
N ILE A 184 -27.69 5.86 3.16
CA ILE A 184 -26.44 5.72 2.40
C ILE A 184 -25.52 4.65 3.01
N LEU A 185 -25.41 4.60 4.31
CA LEU A 185 -24.56 3.62 5.00
C LEU A 185 -25.07 2.19 4.81
N GLU A 186 -26.37 1.99 4.94
CA GLU A 186 -26.98 0.69 4.72
C GLU A 186 -26.73 0.19 3.30
N GLN A 187 -26.91 1.04 2.29
CA GLN A 187 -26.59 0.72 0.90
C GLN A 187 -25.13 0.35 0.69
N ARG A 188 -24.19 1.09 1.30
CA ARG A 188 -22.74 0.82 1.17
C ARG A 188 -22.33 -0.47 1.87
N LEU A 189 -22.83 -0.73 3.07
CA LEU A 189 -22.53 -1.96 3.80
C LEU A 189 -23.12 -3.20 3.13
N LEU A 190 -24.28 -3.07 2.47
CA LEU A 190 -24.87 -4.16 1.67
C LEU A 190 -24.03 -4.45 0.42
N LEU A 191 -23.44 -3.44 -0.22
CA LEU A 191 -22.56 -3.62 -1.37
C LEU A 191 -21.23 -4.30 -0.99
N GLU A 192 -20.67 -3.98 0.18
CA GLU A 192 -19.41 -4.61 0.66
C GLU A 192 -19.62 -6.05 1.17
N ASN A 193 -20.81 -6.42 1.60
CA ASN A 193 -21.11 -7.80 2.05
C ASN A 193 -21.47 -8.75 0.89
N ASN A 194 -21.64 -8.25 -0.32
CA ASN A 194 -21.92 -9.04 -1.53
C ASN A 194 -20.70 -9.25 -2.43
N LEU A 195 -19.50 -8.89 -1.97
CA LEU A 195 -18.20 -9.13 -2.61
C LEU A 195 -17.39 -10.12 -1.75
#